data_54d9f74f6d49ad9d143bfeac3e4a077c
#
_entry.id   54d9f74f6d49ad9d143bfeac3e4a077c
#
_cell.length_a   1.000
_cell.length_b   1.000
_cell.length_c   1.000
_cell.angle_alpha   90.00
_cell.angle_beta   90.00
_cell.angle_gamma   90.00
#
_symmetry.space_group_name_H-M   'P 1'
#
loop_
_entity.id
_entity.type
_entity.pdbx_description
1 polymer ?
#
loop_
_entity_poly.entity_id
_entity_poly.type
_entity_poly.pdbx_seq_one_letter_code
_entity_poly.pdbx_strand_id
1 'polypeptide(L)'
;MVKIYLKQAWVLLKQNPLFSTLYIVGTGLAIAMTMIVAVIYYVKVAPVYPEVNRMQTLYLTSARFQKGTEQNKQTFQWAVSYQALQEWFYPLKNAEVVSGFMNNRSDDNYIQPVDRSGDFTVSLKLVDPNFFRIYPFNFSEGKPFTTS
;
A
#
# COMPACT_ATOMS: atom_id res chain seq x y z
N MET A 1 10.58 -20.22 -44.36
CA MET A 1 11.82 -19.51 -43.90
C MET A 1 12.07 -19.65 -42.39
N VAL A 2 11.09 -19.45 -41.50
CA VAL A 2 11.28 -19.51 -40.04
C VAL A 2 11.90 -20.83 -39.54
N LYS A 3 11.51 -21.99 -40.10
CA LYS A 3 12.07 -23.31 -39.72
C LYS A 3 13.59 -23.42 -39.94
N ILE A 4 14.11 -22.75 -40.95
CA ILE A 4 15.55 -22.81 -41.29
C ILE A 4 16.34 -22.02 -40.26
N TYR A 5 15.86 -20.82 -39.89
CA TYR A 5 16.48 -19.99 -38.87
C TYR A 5 16.46 -20.66 -37.48
N LEU A 6 15.35 -21.31 -37.12
CA LEU A 6 15.25 -22.09 -35.88
C LEU A 6 16.25 -23.23 -35.82
N LYS A 7 16.42 -23.95 -36.96
CA LYS A 7 17.39 -25.08 -37.06
C LYS A 7 18.83 -24.56 -36.94
N GLN A 8 19.14 -23.46 -37.61
CA GLN A 8 20.46 -22.82 -37.50
C GLN A 8 20.73 -22.32 -36.07
N ALA A 9 19.78 -21.66 -35.45
CA ALA A 9 19.90 -21.20 -34.05
C ALA A 9 20.16 -22.39 -33.10
N TRP A 10 19.45 -23.51 -33.29
CA TRP A 10 19.65 -24.73 -32.50
C TRP A 10 21.05 -25.32 -32.64
N VAL A 11 21.59 -25.33 -33.88
CA VAL A 11 22.95 -25.82 -34.15
C VAL A 11 23.99 -24.92 -33.48
N LEU A 12 23.83 -23.57 -33.58
CA LEU A 12 24.73 -22.60 -32.95
C LEU A 12 24.71 -22.73 -31.41
N LEU A 13 23.54 -22.95 -30.82
CA LEU A 13 23.38 -23.19 -29.36
C LEU A 13 24.20 -24.41 -28.92
N LYS A 14 24.17 -25.50 -29.71
CA LYS A 14 24.94 -26.73 -29.42
C LYS A 14 26.44 -26.59 -29.62
N GLN A 15 26.87 -25.77 -30.58
CA GLN A 15 28.30 -25.57 -30.86
C GLN A 15 29.02 -24.78 -29.75
N ASN A 16 28.31 -23.85 -29.10
CA ASN A 16 28.89 -23.01 -28.04
C ASN A 16 28.04 -23.04 -26.78
N PRO A 17 28.00 -24.14 -26.02
CA PRO A 17 27.06 -24.33 -24.92
C PRO A 17 27.26 -23.32 -23.78
N LEU A 18 28.48 -22.94 -23.51
CA LEU A 18 28.82 -22.02 -22.42
C LEU A 18 28.29 -20.60 -22.70
N PHE A 19 28.54 -20.07 -23.92
CA PHE A 19 28.00 -18.77 -24.30
C PHE A 19 26.48 -18.79 -24.42
N SER A 20 25.92 -19.85 -24.94
CA SER A 20 24.47 -20.02 -25.10
C SER A 20 23.76 -20.04 -23.72
N THR A 21 24.33 -20.78 -22.76
CA THR A 21 23.80 -20.82 -21.39
C THR A 21 23.90 -19.45 -20.74
N LEU A 22 25.03 -18.74 -20.91
CA LEU A 22 25.20 -17.39 -20.36
C LEU A 22 24.17 -16.41 -20.92
N TYR A 23 23.91 -16.48 -22.24
CA TYR A 23 22.90 -15.64 -22.88
C TYR A 23 21.49 -15.95 -22.41
N ILE A 24 21.12 -17.21 -22.31
CA ILE A 24 19.77 -17.63 -21.87
C ILE A 24 19.55 -17.23 -20.41
N VAL A 25 20.51 -17.50 -19.55
CA VAL A 25 20.42 -17.14 -18.11
C VAL A 25 20.40 -15.63 -17.94
N GLY A 26 21.29 -14.90 -18.64
CA GLY A 26 21.35 -13.45 -18.56
C GLY A 26 20.08 -12.76 -19.06
N THR A 27 19.56 -13.17 -20.20
CA THR A 27 18.31 -12.61 -20.73
C THR A 27 17.11 -12.99 -19.87
N GLY A 28 17.06 -14.23 -19.38
CA GLY A 28 16.02 -14.69 -18.46
C GLY A 28 16.02 -13.90 -17.16
N LEU A 29 17.19 -13.67 -16.57
CA LEU A 29 17.35 -12.86 -15.36
C LEU A 29 16.93 -11.40 -15.59
N ALA A 30 17.34 -10.81 -16.73
CA ALA A 30 16.95 -9.43 -17.07
C ALA A 30 15.44 -9.28 -17.21
N ILE A 31 14.77 -10.20 -17.88
CA ILE A 31 13.32 -10.21 -18.02
C ILE A 31 12.65 -10.37 -16.63
N ALA A 32 13.13 -11.33 -15.84
CA ALA A 32 12.58 -11.57 -14.50
C ALA A 32 12.70 -10.31 -13.60
N MET A 33 13.86 -9.65 -13.59
CA MET A 33 14.07 -8.42 -12.83
C MET A 33 13.16 -7.29 -13.31
N THR A 34 13.01 -7.12 -14.62
CA THR A 34 12.11 -6.10 -15.18
C THR A 34 10.66 -6.36 -14.78
N MET A 35 10.21 -7.61 -14.81
CA MET A 35 8.86 -7.99 -14.39
C MET A 35 8.64 -7.73 -12.89
N ILE A 36 9.62 -8.07 -12.04
CA ILE A 36 9.55 -7.80 -10.59
C ILE A 36 9.39 -6.30 -10.33
N VAL A 37 10.22 -5.47 -10.97
CA VAL A 37 10.12 -4.01 -10.83
C VAL A 37 8.77 -3.48 -11.31
N ALA A 38 8.28 -3.97 -12.44
CA ALA A 38 6.98 -3.59 -12.99
C ALA A 38 5.84 -3.96 -12.04
N VAL A 39 5.86 -5.16 -11.45
CA VAL A 39 4.86 -5.62 -10.48
C VAL A 39 4.91 -4.77 -9.21
N ILE A 40 6.11 -4.51 -8.66
CA ILE A 40 6.26 -3.66 -7.47
C ILE A 40 5.73 -2.25 -7.74
N TYR A 41 6.07 -1.68 -8.89
CA TYR A 41 5.57 -0.37 -9.28
C TYR A 41 4.04 -0.37 -9.42
N TYR A 42 3.49 -1.37 -10.11
CA TYR A 42 2.04 -1.51 -10.28
C TYR A 42 1.32 -1.60 -8.92
N VAL A 43 1.79 -2.46 -8.03
CA VAL A 43 1.18 -2.63 -6.69
C VAL A 43 1.23 -1.34 -5.87
N LYS A 44 2.28 -0.53 -6.03
CA LYS A 44 2.41 0.75 -5.31
C LYS A 44 1.56 1.88 -5.88
N VAL A 45 1.33 1.90 -7.17
CA VAL A 45 0.73 3.05 -7.87
C VAL A 45 -0.69 2.77 -8.35
N ALA A 46 -1.00 1.52 -8.70
CA ALA A 46 -2.32 1.19 -9.22
C ALA A 46 -3.43 1.44 -8.20
N PRO A 47 -4.55 2.02 -8.63
CA PRO A 47 -5.75 2.13 -7.82
C PRO A 47 -6.35 0.73 -7.62
N VAL A 48 -6.19 0.17 -6.43
CA VAL A 48 -6.73 -1.14 -6.07
C VAL A 48 -7.82 -0.94 -5.02
N TYR A 49 -8.96 -1.59 -5.23
CA TYR A 49 -10.06 -1.57 -4.26
C TYR A 49 -9.58 -2.00 -2.86
N PRO A 50 -9.95 -1.27 -1.78
CA PRO A 50 -10.83 -0.11 -1.71
C PRO A 50 -10.14 1.25 -1.98
N GLU A 51 -8.85 1.29 -2.28
CA GLU A 51 -8.05 2.52 -2.48
C GLU A 51 -8.14 3.02 -3.94
N VAL A 52 -9.34 3.21 -4.45
CA VAL A 52 -9.56 3.61 -5.85
C VAL A 52 -9.00 5.00 -6.16
N ASN A 53 -8.93 5.89 -5.17
CA ASN A 53 -8.44 7.27 -5.31
C ASN A 53 -6.99 7.42 -4.84
N ARG A 54 -6.20 6.36 -4.84
CA ARG A 54 -4.83 6.34 -4.30
C ARG A 54 -3.93 7.44 -4.84
N MET A 55 -4.04 7.75 -6.12
CA MET A 55 -3.24 8.81 -6.78
C MET A 55 -3.60 10.23 -6.32
N GLN A 56 -4.79 10.43 -5.75
CA GLN A 56 -5.30 11.71 -5.25
C GLN A 56 -5.29 11.78 -3.73
N THR A 57 -4.89 10.70 -3.06
CA THR A 57 -4.89 10.60 -1.60
C THR A 57 -3.49 10.86 -1.04
N LEU A 58 -3.38 11.81 -0.13
CA LEU A 58 -2.17 12.09 0.61
C LEU A 58 -2.22 11.39 1.97
N TYR A 59 -1.24 10.53 2.23
CA TYR A 59 -1.13 9.80 3.51
C TYR A 59 -0.16 10.51 4.44
N LEU A 60 -0.67 11.02 5.55
CA LEU A 60 0.13 11.61 6.61
C LEU A 60 0.28 10.61 7.76
N THR A 61 1.49 10.08 7.93
CA THR A 61 1.77 9.08 8.97
C THR A 61 2.35 9.68 10.24
N SER A 62 3.05 10.80 10.13
CA SER A 62 3.65 11.49 11.27
C SER A 62 3.84 12.97 10.97
N ALA A 63 3.82 13.77 12.02
CA ALA A 63 4.16 15.18 11.95
C ALA A 63 5.45 15.44 12.77
N ARG A 64 6.26 16.35 12.26
CA ARG A 64 7.47 16.79 12.92
C ARG A 64 7.23 18.17 13.53
N PHE A 65 7.34 18.23 14.83
CA PHE A 65 7.21 19.47 15.57
C PHE A 65 8.59 19.95 16.02
N GLN A 66 8.86 21.24 15.85
CA GLN A 66 10.08 21.87 16.32
C GLN A 66 9.72 22.87 17.44
N LYS A 67 10.31 22.71 18.60
CA LYS A 67 10.16 23.63 19.74
C LYS A 67 11.54 24.16 20.11
N GLY A 68 11.64 25.48 20.31
CA GLY A 68 12.86 26.14 20.75
C GLY A 68 13.37 27.20 19.78
N THR A 69 14.41 27.90 20.23
CA THR A 69 15.15 28.92 19.47
C THR A 69 16.18 28.25 18.54
N GLU A 70 16.71 28.97 17.57
CA GLU A 70 17.67 28.43 16.61
C GLU A 70 18.87 27.69 17.22
N GLN A 71 19.27 28.06 18.41
CA GLN A 71 20.40 27.48 19.15
C GLN A 71 20.04 26.22 19.95
N ASN A 72 18.73 25.94 20.17
CA ASN A 72 18.27 24.82 21.01
C ASN A 72 16.99 24.19 20.45
N LYS A 73 17.03 23.77 19.17
CA LYS A 73 15.90 23.12 18.48
C LYS A 73 15.73 21.70 18.97
N GLN A 74 14.62 21.44 19.66
CA GLN A 74 14.17 20.07 19.91
C GLN A 74 13.18 19.68 18.84
N THR A 75 13.45 18.58 18.14
CA THR A 75 12.58 18.03 17.11
C THR A 75 11.88 16.80 17.65
N PHE A 76 10.56 16.83 17.67
CA PHE A 76 9.71 15.72 18.06
C PHE A 76 8.97 15.21 16.83
N GLN A 77 8.96 13.91 16.63
CA GLN A 77 8.19 13.26 15.58
C GLN A 77 7.15 12.35 16.23
N TRP A 78 5.88 12.66 16.04
CA TRP A 78 4.77 11.94 16.65
C TRP A 78 3.71 11.63 15.61
N ALA A 79 2.90 10.63 15.89
CA ALA A 79 1.65 10.43 15.15
C ALA A 79 0.77 11.68 15.37
N VAL A 80 0.03 12.06 14.34
CA VAL A 80 -0.89 13.19 14.43
C VAL A 80 -2.03 12.81 15.37
N SER A 81 -2.25 13.61 16.43
CA SER A 81 -3.37 13.39 17.34
C SER A 81 -4.70 13.71 16.65
N TYR A 82 -5.80 13.11 17.12
CA TYR A 82 -7.12 13.39 16.58
C TYR A 82 -7.52 14.88 16.76
N GLN A 83 -7.12 15.50 17.86
CA GLN A 83 -7.33 16.92 18.09
C GLN A 83 -6.60 17.79 17.05
N ALA A 84 -5.33 17.49 16.78
CA ALA A 84 -4.57 18.20 15.74
C ALA A 84 -5.18 17.98 14.34
N LEU A 85 -5.75 16.80 14.08
CA LEU A 85 -6.48 16.51 12.85
C LEU A 85 -7.70 17.45 12.71
N GLN A 86 -8.48 17.61 13.78
CA GLN A 86 -9.66 18.48 13.80
C GLN A 86 -9.32 19.95 13.64
N GLU A 87 -8.28 20.43 14.35
CA GLU A 87 -7.93 21.84 14.36
C GLU A 87 -7.20 22.29 13.09
N TRP A 88 -6.35 21.44 12.51
CA TRP A 88 -5.44 21.86 11.45
C TRP A 88 -5.79 21.29 10.08
N PHE A 89 -6.34 20.07 10.03
CA PHE A 89 -6.53 19.38 8.77
C PHE A 89 -7.97 19.41 8.26
N TYR A 90 -8.97 19.30 9.12
CA TYR A 90 -10.36 19.40 8.69
C TYR A 90 -10.74 20.78 8.10
N PRO A 91 -10.20 21.90 8.57
CA PRO A 91 -10.50 23.21 7.98
C PRO A 91 -9.79 23.48 6.64
N LEU A 92 -8.96 22.57 6.13
CA LEU A 92 -8.24 22.78 4.86
C LEU A 92 -9.19 22.88 3.68
N LYS A 93 -9.22 24.05 3.04
CA LYS A 93 -10.06 24.32 1.86
C LYS A 93 -9.60 23.59 0.60
N ASN A 94 -8.35 23.16 0.55
CA ASN A 94 -7.74 22.49 -0.60
C ASN A 94 -7.89 20.97 -0.55
N ALA A 95 -8.42 20.42 0.54
CA ALA A 95 -8.73 19.02 0.66
C ALA A 95 -10.23 18.80 0.53
N GLU A 96 -10.64 17.92 -0.37
CA GLU A 96 -12.05 17.58 -0.56
C GLU A 96 -12.61 16.82 0.65
N VAL A 97 -11.82 15.85 1.15
CA VAL A 97 -12.16 15.04 2.32
C VAL A 97 -10.90 14.80 3.14
N VAL A 98 -11.00 14.97 4.45
CA VAL A 98 -9.95 14.62 5.40
C VAL A 98 -10.50 13.55 6.33
N SER A 99 -9.72 12.50 6.58
CA SER A 99 -10.07 11.41 7.47
C SER A 99 -8.89 10.98 8.30
N GLY A 100 -9.14 10.67 9.56
CA GLY A 100 -8.19 10.06 10.45
C GLY A 100 -8.44 8.57 10.64
N PHE A 101 -7.37 7.80 10.73
CA PHE A 101 -7.46 6.41 11.14
C PHE A 101 -6.31 6.02 12.06
N MET A 102 -6.57 5.09 12.95
CA MET A 102 -5.58 4.51 13.84
C MET A 102 -5.67 2.98 13.79
N ASN A 103 -4.55 2.34 13.51
CA ASN A 103 -4.46 0.88 13.61
C ASN A 103 -4.18 0.49 15.05
N ASN A 104 -5.09 -0.23 15.67
CA ASN A 104 -4.80 -0.90 16.94
C ASN A 104 -4.12 -2.24 16.64
N ARG A 105 -2.81 -2.30 16.87
CA ARG A 105 -1.98 -3.51 16.68
C ARG A 105 -1.86 -4.36 17.95
N SER A 106 -2.80 -4.26 18.87
CA SER A 106 -2.80 -5.16 20.01
C SER A 106 -3.08 -6.58 19.53
N ASP A 107 -2.21 -7.50 19.88
CA ASP A 107 -2.38 -8.93 19.59
C ASP A 107 -3.53 -9.56 20.42
N ASP A 108 -4.08 -8.77 21.34
CA ASP A 108 -5.16 -9.18 22.25
C ASP A 108 -6.58 -8.91 21.70
N ASN A 109 -6.69 -8.41 20.47
CA ASN A 109 -8.00 -8.19 19.87
C ASN A 109 -8.52 -9.50 19.27
N TYR A 110 -9.61 -10.00 19.82
CA TYR A 110 -10.30 -11.18 19.30
C TYR A 110 -11.81 -10.96 19.23
N ILE A 111 -12.44 -11.67 18.33
CA ILE A 111 -13.89 -11.73 18.19
C ILE A 111 -14.32 -13.17 18.44
N GLN A 112 -15.32 -13.32 19.30
CA GLN A 112 -16.02 -14.58 19.52
C GLN A 112 -17.36 -14.52 18.79
N PRO A 113 -17.59 -15.33 17.74
CA PRO A 113 -18.88 -15.41 17.08
C PRO A 113 -19.94 -16.00 18.01
N VAL A 114 -21.17 -15.48 17.94
CA VAL A 114 -22.29 -15.90 18.79
C VAL A 114 -22.62 -17.40 18.59
N ASP A 115 -22.46 -17.90 17.36
CA ASP A 115 -22.90 -19.25 16.98
C ASP A 115 -21.76 -20.26 16.79
N ARG A 116 -20.51 -19.91 17.14
CA ARG A 116 -19.36 -20.77 16.94
C ARG A 116 -18.45 -20.78 18.16
N SER A 117 -17.96 -21.96 18.52
CA SER A 117 -16.88 -22.09 19.50
C SER A 117 -15.55 -21.73 18.85
N GLY A 118 -14.86 -20.77 19.39
CA GLY A 118 -13.53 -20.35 18.96
C GLY A 118 -13.38 -18.83 18.87
N ASP A 119 -12.19 -18.37 19.20
CA ASP A 119 -11.82 -16.96 19.13
C ASP A 119 -11.02 -16.71 17.85
N PHE A 120 -11.32 -15.62 17.15
CA PHE A 120 -10.56 -15.19 15.99
C PHE A 120 -9.80 -13.91 16.32
N THR A 121 -8.47 -13.94 16.16
CA THR A 121 -7.65 -12.73 16.27
C THR A 121 -8.01 -11.77 15.14
N VAL A 122 -8.27 -10.51 15.49
CA VAL A 122 -8.68 -9.49 14.54
C VAL A 122 -7.79 -8.26 14.65
N SER A 123 -7.53 -7.62 13.54
CA SER A 123 -6.88 -6.32 13.50
C SER A 123 -7.94 -5.22 13.51
N LEU A 124 -7.97 -4.42 14.59
CA LEU A 124 -8.91 -3.32 14.72
C LEU A 124 -8.34 -2.05 14.08
N LYS A 125 -9.18 -1.37 13.32
CA LYS A 125 -8.90 -0.04 12.80
C LYS A 125 -9.97 0.92 13.30
N LEU A 126 -9.54 1.91 14.08
CA LEU A 126 -10.39 3.03 14.47
C LEU A 126 -10.41 4.05 13.34
N VAL A 127 -11.58 4.40 12.87
CA VAL A 127 -11.77 5.30 11.73
C VAL A 127 -12.85 6.34 12.04
N ASP A 128 -12.77 7.48 11.40
CA ASP A 128 -13.86 8.46 11.40
C ASP A 128 -14.87 8.19 10.27
N PRO A 129 -16.05 8.82 10.26
CA PRO A 129 -17.06 8.62 9.21
C PRO A 129 -16.57 9.00 7.80
N ASN A 130 -15.65 9.96 7.68
CA ASN A 130 -15.09 10.37 6.40
C ASN A 130 -14.22 9.28 5.75
N PHE A 131 -13.74 8.32 6.53
CA PHE A 131 -12.98 7.18 6.04
C PHE A 131 -13.69 6.44 4.90
N PHE A 132 -14.99 6.21 5.05
CA PHE A 132 -15.79 5.52 4.04
C PHE A 132 -16.07 6.35 2.77
N ARG A 133 -15.85 7.67 2.82
CA ARG A 133 -15.89 8.53 1.64
C ARG A 133 -14.60 8.43 0.82
N ILE A 134 -13.46 8.25 1.51
CA ILE A 134 -12.15 8.07 0.86
C ILE A 134 -12.01 6.63 0.34
N TYR A 135 -12.47 5.66 1.14
CA TYR A 135 -12.41 4.24 0.83
C TYR A 135 -13.82 3.66 0.64
N PRO A 136 -14.29 3.56 -0.59
CA PRO A 136 -15.64 3.07 -0.87
C PRO A 136 -15.72 1.55 -0.69
N PHE A 137 -16.03 1.10 0.51
CA PHE A 137 -16.26 -0.32 0.79
C PHE A 137 -17.65 -0.76 0.34
N ASN A 138 -17.74 -1.92 -0.28
CA ASN A 138 -19.00 -2.58 -0.56
C ASN A 138 -19.40 -3.41 0.66
N PHE A 139 -20.49 -3.01 1.33
CA PHE A 139 -21.03 -3.75 2.45
C PHE A 139 -21.95 -4.85 1.94
N SER A 140 -21.76 -6.09 2.39
CA SER A 140 -22.70 -7.19 2.10
C SER A 140 -23.99 -7.03 2.89
N GLU A 141 -23.88 -6.51 4.12
CA GLU A 141 -25.00 -6.21 5.00
C GLU A 141 -24.69 -4.93 5.79
N GLY A 142 -25.72 -4.15 6.09
CA GLY A 142 -25.58 -2.89 6.82
C GLY A 142 -25.11 -1.73 5.95
N LYS A 143 -24.66 -0.68 6.59
CA LYS A 143 -24.16 0.57 5.98
C LYS A 143 -23.06 1.20 6.85
N PRO A 144 -22.19 2.06 6.27
CA PRO A 144 -21.22 2.79 7.06
C PRO A 144 -21.92 3.70 8.08
N PHE A 145 -21.27 3.88 9.24
CA PHE A 145 -21.74 4.87 10.21
C PHE A 145 -21.50 6.29 9.69
N THR A 146 -22.39 7.18 10.02
CA THR A 146 -22.33 8.61 9.68
C THR A 146 -22.27 9.42 10.96
N THR A 147 -21.78 10.65 10.90
CA THR A 147 -21.95 11.62 11.99
C THR A 147 -23.44 11.92 12.15
N SER A 148 -23.98 11.67 13.32
CA SER A 148 -25.31 12.12 13.72
C SER A 148 -25.31 13.61 14.00
#